data_d7389fdf4cb876085f5804363713872d
#
_entry.id   d7389fdf4cb876085f5804363713872d
#
_cell.length_a   1.000
_cell.length_b   1.000
_cell.length_c   1.000
_cell.angle_alpha   90.00
_cell.angle_beta   90.00
_cell.angle_gamma   90.00
#
_symmetry.space_group_name_H-M   'P 1'
#
loop_
_entity.id
_entity.type
_entity.pdbx_description
1 polymer ?
#
loop_
_entity_poly.entity_id
_entity_poly.type
_entity_poly.pdbx_seq_one_letter_code
_entity_poly.pdbx_strand_id
1 'polypeptide(L)'
;MKIFRFKKFDCNHSKSSMKIGVDAVLLGAWTDIADCRKALDVGTGCGVIALMLAQRIDDEIRQETVDREKNDEPARILSVNSDFSITAIDIDPPSVEEANENFANSPWSDSLTALETDFRNLGDEKYDLIVSNPPYFDDGVADPQGARMLARHQADLSPSQLLRVCKENLSPSGRIALVLPFSQADTLESFANEIGYQLLRRTDVKGHANAPVKRSLMEFAVTKEAEHTEGNKISVADKPATRNALILEETPGMPTTDHRSLCKNFYLKF
;
A
#
# COMPACT_ATOMS: atom_id res chain seq x y z
N MET A 1 4.23 20.99 15.46
CA MET A 1 4.78 19.80 14.84
C MET A 1 3.91 18.60 15.26
N LYS A 2 3.25 17.90 14.32
CA LYS A 2 2.44 16.71 14.64
C LYS A 2 3.22 15.49 14.20
N ILE A 3 3.87 14.81 15.16
CA ILE A 3 4.63 13.60 14.92
C ILE A 3 3.79 12.40 15.36
N PHE A 4 3.60 11.44 14.48
CA PHE A 4 3.04 10.13 14.82
C PHE A 4 4.19 9.16 15.07
N ARG A 5 4.22 8.54 16.25
CA ARG A 5 5.29 7.63 16.66
C ARG A 5 4.89 6.19 16.46
N PHE A 6 5.66 5.50 15.65
CA PHE A 6 5.61 4.06 15.46
C PHE A 6 6.72 3.37 16.29
N LYS A 7 6.73 2.06 16.31
CA LYS A 7 7.74 1.30 17.10
C LYS A 7 9.16 1.46 16.57
N LYS A 8 9.33 1.59 15.25
CA LYS A 8 10.66 1.63 14.60
C LYS A 8 10.97 2.94 13.89
N PHE A 9 10.00 3.84 13.76
CA PHE A 9 10.19 5.14 13.11
C PHE A 9 9.18 6.17 13.62
N ASP A 10 9.52 7.42 13.44
CA ASP A 10 8.60 8.56 13.64
C ASP A 10 8.18 9.09 12.27
N CYS A 11 6.95 9.56 12.14
CA CYS A 11 6.44 10.16 10.92
C CYS A 11 5.79 11.51 11.21
N ASN A 12 6.37 12.58 10.67
CA ASN A 12 5.77 13.91 10.70
C ASN A 12 4.70 14.00 9.61
N HIS A 13 3.56 14.64 9.93
CA HIS A 13 2.44 14.83 9.00
C HIS A 13 1.84 16.24 9.14
N SER A 14 2.72 17.24 9.28
CA SER A 14 2.30 18.63 9.47
C SER A 14 2.10 19.39 8.16
N LYS A 15 2.94 19.13 7.16
CA LYS A 15 2.94 19.81 5.85
C LYS A 15 1.96 19.16 4.87
N SER A 16 1.92 17.82 4.81
CA SER A 16 1.07 17.07 3.88
C SER A 16 -0.41 17.40 4.05
N SER A 17 -1.11 17.46 2.94
CA SER A 17 -2.54 17.78 2.86
C SER A 17 -3.39 16.76 3.63
N MET A 18 -3.04 15.48 3.56
CA MET A 18 -3.70 14.40 4.30
C MET A 18 -2.89 14.00 5.53
N LYS A 19 -3.60 13.84 6.66
CA LYS A 19 -2.99 13.38 7.90
C LYS A 19 -2.98 11.85 7.95
N ILE A 20 -2.05 11.28 8.76
CA ILE A 20 -2.01 9.83 8.97
C ILE A 20 -3.36 9.37 9.51
N GLY A 21 -4.04 8.58 8.72
CA GLY A 21 -5.34 7.97 9.05
C GLY A 21 -5.20 6.47 9.28
N VAL A 22 -6.25 5.87 9.85
CA VAL A 22 -6.32 4.42 10.06
C VAL A 22 -6.17 3.66 8.74
N ASP A 23 -6.69 4.18 7.64
CA ASP A 23 -6.67 3.55 6.32
C ASP A 23 -5.26 3.33 5.80
N ALA A 24 -4.39 4.36 5.91
CA ALA A 24 -3.00 4.24 5.52
C ALA A 24 -2.25 3.19 6.35
N VAL A 25 -2.49 3.16 7.68
CA VAL A 25 -1.87 2.17 8.57
C VAL A 25 -2.38 0.76 8.27
N LEU A 26 -3.69 0.60 8.04
CA LEU A 26 -4.26 -0.69 7.67
C LEU A 26 -3.68 -1.19 6.35
N LEU A 27 -3.62 -0.35 5.31
CA LEU A 27 -3.06 -0.72 4.02
C LEU A 27 -1.59 -1.13 4.14
N GLY A 28 -0.74 -0.30 4.78
CA GLY A 28 0.67 -0.59 4.97
C GLY A 28 0.94 -1.86 5.79
N ALA A 29 0.07 -2.18 6.76
CA ALA A 29 0.16 -3.42 7.54
C ALA A 29 -0.38 -4.64 6.80
N TRP A 30 -1.44 -4.48 5.99
CA TRP A 30 -2.19 -5.56 5.35
C TRP A 30 -1.58 -6.02 4.03
N THR A 31 -1.02 -5.12 3.23
CA THR A 31 -0.47 -5.41 1.90
C THR A 31 0.49 -6.59 1.93
N ASP A 32 0.39 -7.51 0.96
CA ASP A 32 1.35 -8.59 0.82
C ASP A 32 2.70 -8.07 0.28
N ILE A 33 3.79 -8.40 0.95
CA ILE A 33 5.15 -7.98 0.60
C ILE A 33 6.05 -9.13 0.15
N ALA A 34 5.52 -10.35 0.09
CA ALA A 34 6.30 -11.51 -0.31
C ALA A 34 6.99 -11.28 -1.67
N ASP A 35 8.28 -11.55 -1.75
CA ASP A 35 9.12 -11.36 -2.92
C ASP A 35 9.20 -9.90 -3.45
N CYS A 36 8.78 -8.91 -2.65
CA CYS A 36 8.83 -7.51 -3.03
C CYS A 36 10.24 -6.94 -2.82
N ARG A 37 10.85 -6.44 -3.89
CA ARG A 37 12.14 -5.73 -3.86
C ARG A 37 12.01 -4.30 -4.39
N LYS A 38 11.02 -4.03 -5.22
CA LYS A 38 10.78 -2.72 -5.77
C LYS A 38 9.31 -2.33 -5.64
N ALA A 39 9.02 -1.32 -4.82
CA ALA A 39 7.67 -0.85 -4.58
C ALA A 39 7.46 0.60 -5.02
N LEU A 40 6.20 0.93 -5.32
CA LEU A 40 5.72 2.28 -5.61
C LEU A 40 4.57 2.63 -4.67
N ASP A 41 4.66 3.77 -3.99
CA ASP A 41 3.59 4.36 -3.18
C ASP A 41 3.02 5.58 -3.91
N VAL A 42 1.79 5.49 -4.41
CA VAL A 42 1.14 6.52 -5.22
C VAL A 42 0.20 7.36 -4.37
N GLY A 43 0.42 8.68 -4.37
CA GLY A 43 -0.26 9.62 -3.48
C GLY A 43 0.24 9.44 -2.04
N THR A 44 1.56 9.45 -1.89
CA THR A 44 2.25 9.05 -0.64
C THR A 44 1.96 9.96 0.56
N GLY A 45 1.56 11.21 0.31
CA GLY A 45 1.38 12.19 1.38
C GLY A 45 2.66 12.37 2.20
N CYS A 46 2.59 12.09 3.50
CA CYS A 46 3.77 12.17 4.37
C CYS A 46 4.71 10.95 4.33
N GLY A 47 4.49 9.98 3.43
CA GLY A 47 5.34 8.81 3.26
C GLY A 47 5.07 7.66 4.23
N VAL A 48 3.97 7.67 4.97
CA VAL A 48 3.71 6.68 6.03
C VAL A 48 3.59 5.25 5.50
N ILE A 49 2.94 5.04 4.35
CA ILE A 49 2.79 3.68 3.77
C ILE A 49 4.16 3.19 3.31
N ALA A 50 4.92 4.01 2.59
CA ALA A 50 6.29 3.68 2.16
C ALA A 50 7.19 3.28 3.35
N LEU A 51 7.16 4.01 4.47
CA LEU A 51 7.90 3.68 5.70
C LEU A 51 7.47 2.35 6.31
N MET A 52 6.16 2.07 6.32
CA MET A 52 5.64 0.81 6.83
C MET A 52 6.04 -0.38 5.96
N LEU A 53 6.03 -0.22 4.63
CA LEU A 53 6.52 -1.23 3.69
C LEU A 53 8.03 -1.45 3.87
N ALA A 54 8.82 -0.39 3.98
CA ALA A 54 10.26 -0.48 4.21
C ALA A 54 10.59 -1.28 5.47
N GLN A 55 9.90 -1.00 6.59
CA GLN A 55 10.05 -1.77 7.82
C GLN A 55 9.79 -3.26 7.60
N ARG A 56 8.71 -3.61 6.91
CA ARG A 56 8.31 -5.01 6.72
C ARG A 56 9.23 -5.76 5.78
N ILE A 57 9.63 -5.13 4.67
CA ILE A 57 10.55 -5.73 3.69
C ILE A 57 11.93 -5.94 4.32
N ASP A 58 12.44 -4.96 5.07
CA ASP A 58 13.71 -5.11 5.80
C ASP A 58 13.64 -6.23 6.85
N ASP A 59 12.54 -6.32 7.60
CA ASP A 59 12.33 -7.38 8.59
C ASP A 59 12.29 -8.78 7.92
N GLU A 60 11.65 -8.91 6.75
CA GLU A 60 11.58 -10.16 5.98
C GLU A 60 12.95 -10.57 5.45
N ILE A 61 13.71 -9.64 4.85
CA ILE A 61 15.07 -9.88 4.36
C ILE A 61 16.01 -10.34 5.49
N ARG A 62 15.93 -9.69 6.65
CA ARG A 62 16.73 -10.07 7.82
C ARG A 62 16.37 -11.47 8.34
N GLN A 63 15.08 -11.81 8.34
CA GLN A 63 14.63 -13.14 8.76
C GLN A 63 15.10 -14.22 7.78
N GLU A 64 14.98 -13.99 6.46
CA GLU A 64 15.50 -14.90 5.44
C GLU A 64 17.01 -15.17 5.61
N THR A 65 17.77 -14.12 5.94
CA THR A 65 19.22 -14.24 6.16
C THR A 65 19.53 -15.12 7.37
N VAL A 66 18.83 -14.89 8.49
CA VAL A 66 19.00 -15.69 9.72
C VAL A 66 18.64 -17.16 9.49
N ASP A 67 17.58 -17.43 8.72
CA ASP A 67 17.13 -18.80 8.47
C ASP A 67 18.09 -19.56 7.52
N ARG A 68 18.71 -18.87 6.57
CA ARG A 68 19.79 -19.44 5.70
C ARG A 68 21.05 -19.78 6.51
N GLU A 69 21.49 -18.88 7.39
CA GLU A 69 22.65 -19.13 8.26
C GLU A 69 22.45 -20.37 9.16
N LYS A 70 21.22 -20.57 9.67
CA LYS A 70 20.90 -21.76 10.46
C LYS A 70 20.95 -23.07 9.66
N ASN A 71 20.73 -22.98 8.34
CA ASN A 71 20.70 -24.15 7.45
C ASN A 71 22.04 -24.42 6.75
N ASP A 72 23.15 -23.76 7.15
CA ASP A 72 24.48 -23.84 6.52
C ASP A 72 24.46 -23.49 5.01
N GLU A 73 23.48 -22.70 4.55
CA GLU A 73 23.44 -22.20 3.19
C GLU A 73 24.44 -21.04 3.02
N PRO A 74 25.10 -20.92 1.86
CA PRO A 74 26.05 -19.84 1.63
C PRO A 74 25.40 -18.49 1.85
N ALA A 75 26.01 -17.68 2.71
CA ALA A 75 25.53 -16.32 2.98
C ALA A 75 25.41 -15.55 1.68
N ARG A 76 24.22 -15.03 1.37
CA ARG A 76 24.08 -14.01 0.35
C ARG A 76 24.88 -12.82 0.86
N ILE A 77 25.92 -12.41 0.14
CA ILE A 77 26.64 -11.17 0.45
C ILE A 77 25.60 -10.06 0.30
N LEU A 78 24.98 -9.68 1.42
CA LEU A 78 24.13 -8.48 1.45
C LEU A 78 25.07 -7.33 1.07
N SER A 79 24.89 -6.79 -0.12
CA SER A 79 25.60 -5.57 -0.52
C SER A 79 25.26 -4.49 0.51
N VAL A 80 26.22 -3.61 0.77
CA VAL A 80 26.03 -2.44 1.66
C VAL A 80 24.89 -1.53 1.15
N ASN A 81 24.42 -1.76 -0.07
CA ASN A 81 23.23 -1.16 -0.66
C ASN A 81 22.01 -2.03 -0.33
N SER A 82 20.99 -1.41 0.19
CA SER A 82 19.71 -2.01 0.52
C SER A 82 19.19 -2.93 -0.60
N ASP A 83 18.85 -4.16 -0.25
CA ASP A 83 18.33 -5.17 -1.21
C ASP A 83 16.91 -4.84 -1.73
N PHE A 84 16.38 -3.64 -1.42
CA PHE A 84 15.08 -3.18 -1.89
C PHE A 84 15.06 -1.66 -2.10
N SER A 85 14.10 -1.19 -2.88
CA SER A 85 13.84 0.23 -3.09
C SER A 85 12.35 0.54 -3.11
N ILE A 86 11.97 1.68 -2.55
CA ILE A 86 10.60 2.17 -2.59
C ILE A 86 10.62 3.59 -3.14
N THR A 87 9.97 3.77 -4.27
CA THR A 87 9.67 5.08 -4.84
C THR A 87 8.30 5.52 -4.33
N ALA A 88 8.21 6.71 -3.78
CA ALA A 88 6.98 7.33 -3.34
C ALA A 88 6.70 8.55 -4.23
N ILE A 89 5.47 8.72 -4.69
CA ILE A 89 5.13 9.86 -5.54
C ILE A 89 3.92 10.61 -5.01
N ASP A 90 3.95 11.92 -5.17
CA ASP A 90 2.81 12.79 -4.93
C ASP A 90 2.88 13.98 -5.88
N ILE A 91 1.73 14.59 -6.18
CA ILE A 91 1.65 15.84 -6.97
C ILE A 91 1.77 17.09 -6.09
N ASP A 92 1.68 16.94 -4.76
CA ASP A 92 1.72 18.03 -3.78
C ASP A 92 3.16 18.22 -3.28
N PRO A 93 3.87 19.32 -3.67
CA PRO A 93 5.26 19.55 -3.28
C PRO A 93 5.50 19.53 -1.76
N PRO A 94 4.62 20.13 -0.89
CA PRO A 94 4.76 20.03 0.55
C PRO A 94 4.71 18.60 1.09
N SER A 95 3.90 17.72 0.48
CA SER A 95 3.84 16.29 0.83
C SER A 95 5.14 15.59 0.48
N VAL A 96 5.67 15.82 -0.72
CA VAL A 96 6.95 15.25 -1.17
C VAL A 96 8.11 15.69 -0.28
N GLU A 97 8.17 16.98 0.07
CA GLU A 97 9.18 17.51 0.99
C GLU A 97 9.10 16.80 2.36
N GLU A 98 7.88 16.70 2.93
CA GLU A 98 7.68 16.05 4.23
C GLU A 98 8.00 14.54 4.18
N ALA A 99 7.63 13.85 3.10
CA ALA A 99 7.97 12.44 2.91
C ALA A 99 9.50 12.24 2.87
N ASN A 100 10.24 13.05 2.11
CA ASN A 100 11.71 12.97 2.07
C ASN A 100 12.35 13.29 3.42
N GLU A 101 11.82 14.25 4.20
CA GLU A 101 12.29 14.52 5.56
C GLU A 101 12.05 13.31 6.47
N ASN A 102 10.90 12.65 6.38
CA ASN A 102 10.58 11.46 7.14
C ASN A 102 11.48 10.27 6.75
N PHE A 103 11.75 10.10 5.46
CA PHE A 103 12.64 9.06 4.94
C PHE A 103 14.08 9.25 5.41
N ALA A 104 14.60 10.47 5.32
CA ALA A 104 15.95 10.80 5.78
C ALA A 104 16.15 10.56 7.29
N ASN A 105 15.08 10.65 8.08
CA ASN A 105 15.10 10.39 9.52
C ASN A 105 14.73 8.94 9.89
N SER A 106 14.58 8.05 8.91
CA SER A 106 14.24 6.65 9.11
C SER A 106 15.47 5.74 9.01
N PRO A 107 15.40 4.50 9.54
CA PRO A 107 16.46 3.50 9.34
C PRO A 107 16.66 3.07 7.88
N TRP A 108 15.76 3.43 6.97
CA TRP A 108 15.72 2.98 5.57
C TRP A 108 15.95 4.12 4.57
N SER A 109 16.65 5.18 4.99
CA SER A 109 16.91 6.38 4.18
C SER A 109 17.48 6.08 2.79
N ASP A 110 18.35 5.08 2.69
CA ASP A 110 19.00 4.70 1.43
C ASP A 110 18.08 3.92 0.47
N SER A 111 16.95 3.41 0.98
CA SER A 111 15.97 2.62 0.20
C SER A 111 14.73 3.40 -0.22
N LEU A 112 14.55 4.62 0.28
CA LEU A 112 13.33 5.40 0.13
C LEU A 112 13.60 6.71 -0.61
N THR A 113 12.77 7.03 -1.59
CA THR A 113 12.82 8.30 -2.31
C THR A 113 11.42 8.79 -2.61
N ALA A 114 11.11 10.06 -2.29
CA ALA A 114 9.87 10.69 -2.72
C ALA A 114 10.12 11.68 -3.87
N LEU A 115 9.26 11.61 -4.89
CA LEU A 115 9.34 12.42 -6.11
C LEU A 115 8.03 13.18 -6.33
N GLU A 116 8.16 14.45 -6.70
CA GLU A 116 7.02 15.23 -7.22
C GLU A 116 6.70 14.75 -8.63
N THR A 117 5.70 13.90 -8.74
CA THR A 117 5.36 13.26 -10.02
C THR A 117 3.88 12.91 -10.04
N ASP A 118 3.26 13.15 -11.19
CA ASP A 118 1.95 12.62 -11.50
C ASP A 118 2.09 11.14 -11.88
N PHE A 119 1.28 10.27 -11.27
CA PHE A 119 1.29 8.83 -11.56
C PHE A 119 1.08 8.48 -13.04
N ARG A 120 0.50 9.39 -13.82
CA ARG A 120 0.35 9.26 -15.28
C ARG A 120 1.66 9.38 -16.04
N ASN A 121 2.73 9.81 -15.40
CA ASN A 121 4.06 10.06 -15.97
C ASN A 121 5.15 9.15 -15.37
N LEU A 122 4.80 7.92 -14.97
CA LEU A 122 5.71 6.98 -14.32
C LEU A 122 6.88 6.46 -15.18
N GLY A 123 6.84 6.66 -16.51
CA GLY A 123 7.82 6.04 -17.41
C GLY A 123 7.70 4.50 -17.46
N ASP A 124 8.80 3.83 -17.83
CA ASP A 124 8.82 2.39 -18.10
C ASP A 124 9.26 1.53 -16.90
N GLU A 125 9.42 2.13 -15.73
CA GLU A 125 9.83 1.45 -14.50
C GLU A 125 8.83 0.35 -14.11
N LYS A 126 9.35 -0.81 -13.65
CA LYS A 126 8.53 -1.94 -13.20
C LYS A 126 8.64 -2.12 -11.69
N TYR A 127 7.51 -2.41 -11.06
CA TYR A 127 7.38 -2.57 -9.62
C TYR A 127 6.76 -3.92 -9.27
N ASP A 128 7.26 -4.54 -8.21
CA ASP A 128 6.72 -5.78 -7.68
C ASP A 128 5.43 -5.51 -6.88
N LEU A 129 5.36 -4.29 -6.33
CA LEU A 129 4.22 -3.83 -5.56
C LEU A 129 3.93 -2.37 -5.85
N ILE A 130 2.67 -2.06 -6.16
CA ILE A 130 2.16 -0.70 -6.20
C ILE A 130 1.11 -0.57 -5.09
N VAL A 131 1.21 0.47 -4.27
CA VAL A 131 0.21 0.76 -3.23
C VAL A 131 -0.36 2.15 -3.40
N SER A 132 -1.63 2.33 -3.02
CA SER A 132 -2.23 3.65 -2.95
C SER A 132 -3.38 3.69 -1.95
N ASN A 133 -3.43 4.79 -1.19
CA ASN A 133 -4.59 5.21 -0.43
C ASN A 133 -5.13 6.49 -1.09
N PRO A 134 -5.83 6.37 -2.21
CA PRO A 134 -6.29 7.54 -2.95
C PRO A 134 -7.29 8.36 -2.13
N PRO A 135 -7.35 9.68 -2.33
CA PRO A 135 -8.33 10.50 -1.63
C PRO A 135 -9.75 10.06 -1.99
N TYR A 136 -10.61 9.98 -0.97
CA TYR A 136 -12.02 9.62 -1.15
C TYR A 136 -12.87 10.88 -1.24
N PHE A 137 -13.77 10.94 -2.22
CA PHE A 137 -14.86 11.89 -2.21
C PHE A 137 -16.03 11.25 -1.46
N ASP A 138 -16.29 11.71 -0.25
CA ASP A 138 -17.63 11.54 0.33
C ASP A 138 -18.57 12.50 -0.39
N ASP A 139 -19.57 11.96 -1.07
CA ASP A 139 -20.62 12.74 -1.78
C ASP A 139 -21.44 13.65 -0.85
N GLY A 140 -21.02 13.85 0.39
CA GLY A 140 -21.79 14.52 1.44
C GLY A 140 -21.19 15.74 2.15
N VAL A 141 -19.91 16.10 1.94
CA VAL A 141 -19.32 17.27 2.64
C VAL A 141 -18.73 18.23 1.64
N ALA A 142 -19.53 19.20 1.21
CA ALA A 142 -19.07 20.32 0.39
C ALA A 142 -18.36 21.37 1.29
N ASP A 143 -17.03 21.44 1.18
CA ASP A 143 -16.29 22.67 1.45
C ASP A 143 -16.15 23.46 0.13
N PRO A 144 -16.87 24.58 -0.05
CA PRO A 144 -16.96 25.23 -1.36
C PRO A 144 -15.70 25.95 -1.85
N GLN A 145 -14.68 26.15 -1.03
CA GLN A 145 -13.52 26.98 -1.40
C GLN A 145 -12.18 26.21 -1.40
N GLY A 146 -11.94 25.26 -0.52
CA GLY A 146 -10.76 24.39 -0.55
C GLY A 146 -10.93 23.20 -1.49
N ALA A 147 -12.15 22.66 -1.56
CA ALA A 147 -12.50 21.48 -2.35
C ALA A 147 -12.33 21.65 -3.86
N ARG A 148 -12.45 22.86 -4.43
CA ARG A 148 -12.37 23.05 -5.90
C ARG A 148 -10.94 22.95 -6.46
N MET A 149 -9.92 23.34 -5.72
CA MET A 149 -8.53 23.17 -6.17
C MET A 149 -8.04 21.74 -5.88
N LEU A 150 -8.31 21.21 -4.70
CA LEU A 150 -8.05 19.80 -4.39
C LEU A 150 -8.84 18.88 -5.31
N ALA A 151 -10.14 19.16 -5.57
CA ALA A 151 -10.99 18.35 -6.42
C ALA A 151 -10.52 18.28 -7.89
N ARG A 152 -9.86 19.30 -8.43
CA ARG A 152 -9.31 19.26 -9.80
C ARG A 152 -8.10 18.33 -9.89
N HIS A 153 -7.25 18.31 -8.88
CA HIS A 153 -6.07 17.41 -8.83
C HIS A 153 -6.44 16.00 -8.33
N GLN A 154 -7.45 15.89 -7.47
CA GLN A 154 -7.92 14.62 -6.90
C GLN A 154 -8.90 13.86 -7.80
N ALA A 155 -9.67 14.55 -8.68
CA ALA A 155 -10.52 13.91 -9.67
C ALA A 155 -9.74 13.01 -10.65
N ASP A 156 -8.42 13.19 -10.72
CA ASP A 156 -7.54 12.46 -11.62
C ASP A 156 -6.95 11.20 -10.98
N LEU A 157 -6.95 11.04 -9.65
CA LEU A 157 -6.45 9.83 -8.97
C LEU A 157 -7.61 8.91 -8.55
N SER A 158 -8.48 8.57 -9.49
CA SER A 158 -9.51 7.57 -9.20
C SER A 158 -8.89 6.16 -9.17
N PRO A 159 -9.39 5.24 -8.31
CA PRO A 159 -8.91 3.86 -8.29
C PRO A 159 -8.92 3.17 -9.66
N SER A 160 -9.91 3.47 -10.50
CA SER A 160 -10.02 2.91 -11.86
C SER A 160 -8.94 3.44 -12.80
N GLN A 161 -8.62 4.73 -12.73
CA GLN A 161 -7.54 5.31 -13.53
C GLN A 161 -6.18 4.80 -13.05
N LEU A 162 -6.00 4.68 -11.74
CA LEU A 162 -4.78 4.12 -11.16
C LEU A 162 -4.52 2.69 -11.66
N LEU A 163 -5.53 1.79 -11.61
CA LEU A 163 -5.42 0.44 -12.15
C LEU A 163 -5.05 0.46 -13.64
N ARG A 164 -5.66 1.34 -14.44
CA ARG A 164 -5.40 1.43 -15.88
C ARG A 164 -3.97 1.88 -16.18
N VAL A 165 -3.49 2.93 -15.51
CA VAL A 165 -2.17 3.51 -15.76
C VAL A 165 -1.07 2.60 -15.22
N CYS A 166 -1.21 2.14 -13.97
CA CYS A 166 -0.18 1.35 -13.32
C CYS A 166 -0.04 -0.08 -13.88
N LYS A 167 -0.94 -0.53 -14.75
CA LYS A 167 -0.86 -1.87 -15.37
C LYS A 167 0.47 -2.10 -16.06
N GLU A 168 0.92 -1.10 -16.80
CA GLU A 168 2.19 -1.16 -17.54
C GLU A 168 3.42 -1.02 -16.62
N ASN A 169 3.23 -0.61 -15.37
CA ASN A 169 4.31 -0.46 -14.39
C ASN A 169 4.43 -1.65 -13.43
N LEU A 170 3.59 -2.66 -13.54
CA LEU A 170 3.75 -3.89 -12.77
C LEU A 170 4.78 -4.83 -13.41
N SER A 171 5.60 -5.45 -12.57
CA SER A 171 6.44 -6.58 -12.96
C SER A 171 5.54 -7.80 -13.29
N PRO A 172 6.04 -8.85 -13.94
CA PRO A 172 5.23 -10.01 -14.34
C PRO A 172 4.50 -10.71 -13.17
N SER A 173 5.03 -10.61 -11.95
CA SER A 173 4.40 -11.09 -10.72
C SER A 173 3.91 -9.95 -9.82
N GLY A 174 3.91 -8.72 -10.34
CA GLY A 174 3.58 -7.52 -9.60
C GLY A 174 2.12 -7.46 -9.16
N ARG A 175 1.90 -6.78 -8.05
CA ARG A 175 0.59 -6.61 -7.42
C ARG A 175 0.30 -5.13 -7.19
N ILE A 176 -0.98 -4.78 -7.20
CA ILE A 176 -1.44 -3.46 -6.77
C ILE A 176 -2.40 -3.60 -5.60
N ALA A 177 -2.13 -2.88 -4.51
CA ALA A 177 -2.95 -2.90 -3.30
C ALA A 177 -3.54 -1.50 -3.03
N LEU A 178 -4.83 -1.46 -2.76
CA LEU A 178 -5.60 -0.24 -2.59
C LEU A 178 -6.47 -0.34 -1.34
N VAL A 179 -6.73 0.80 -0.70
CA VAL A 179 -7.85 0.97 0.22
C VAL A 179 -8.86 1.94 -0.39
N LEU A 180 -10.15 1.66 -0.27
CA LEU A 180 -11.21 2.49 -0.84
C LEU A 180 -12.52 2.34 -0.04
N PRO A 181 -13.50 3.27 -0.21
CA PRO A 181 -14.82 3.12 0.38
C PRO A 181 -15.48 1.82 -0.05
N PHE A 182 -16.14 1.12 0.89
CA PHE A 182 -16.82 -0.14 0.61
C PHE A 182 -17.82 -0.03 -0.55
N SER A 183 -18.53 1.11 -0.65
CA SER A 183 -19.50 1.37 -1.73
C SER A 183 -18.89 1.32 -3.15
N GLN A 184 -17.58 1.49 -3.29
CA GLN A 184 -16.89 1.49 -4.57
C GLN A 184 -16.22 0.13 -4.88
N ALA A 185 -16.15 -0.78 -3.90
CA ALA A 185 -15.34 -2.00 -4.00
C ALA A 185 -15.81 -2.94 -5.12
N ASP A 186 -17.11 -3.19 -5.24
CA ASP A 186 -17.65 -4.11 -6.25
C ASP A 186 -17.55 -3.53 -7.66
N THR A 187 -17.73 -2.21 -7.79
CA THR A 187 -17.55 -1.49 -9.07
C THR A 187 -16.08 -1.55 -9.51
N LEU A 188 -15.14 -1.31 -8.58
CA LEU A 188 -13.73 -1.40 -8.90
C LEU A 188 -13.30 -2.82 -9.28
N GLU A 189 -13.81 -3.82 -8.59
CA GLU A 189 -13.53 -5.23 -8.90
C GLU A 189 -14.02 -5.60 -10.31
N SER A 190 -15.25 -5.20 -10.67
CA SER A 190 -15.80 -5.43 -12.01
C SER A 190 -14.94 -4.74 -13.08
N PHE A 191 -14.59 -3.49 -12.86
CA PHE A 191 -13.72 -2.75 -13.78
C PHE A 191 -12.32 -3.38 -13.88
N ALA A 192 -11.72 -3.81 -12.77
CA ALA A 192 -10.43 -4.47 -12.75
C ALA A 192 -10.43 -5.74 -13.62
N ASN A 193 -11.47 -6.56 -13.51
CA ASN A 193 -11.65 -7.77 -14.33
C ASN A 193 -11.75 -7.42 -15.83
N GLU A 194 -12.52 -6.37 -16.19
CA GLU A 194 -12.67 -5.92 -17.58
C GLU A 194 -11.34 -5.52 -18.22
N ILE A 195 -10.43 -4.91 -17.45
CA ILE A 195 -9.12 -4.47 -17.95
C ILE A 195 -8.01 -5.51 -17.73
N GLY A 196 -8.34 -6.75 -17.36
CA GLY A 196 -7.42 -7.86 -17.25
C GLY A 196 -6.62 -7.89 -15.96
N TYR A 197 -7.23 -7.48 -14.85
CA TYR A 197 -6.75 -7.81 -13.51
C TYR A 197 -7.60 -8.91 -12.90
N GLN A 198 -7.00 -9.61 -11.95
CA GLN A 198 -7.67 -10.55 -11.06
C GLN A 198 -7.57 -10.03 -9.63
N LEU A 199 -8.69 -10.07 -8.90
CA LEU A 199 -8.68 -9.86 -7.47
C LEU A 199 -7.98 -11.05 -6.80
N LEU A 200 -6.94 -10.79 -6.00
CA LEU A 200 -6.25 -11.81 -5.20
C LEU A 200 -6.89 -11.94 -3.82
N ARG A 201 -7.15 -10.81 -3.18
CA ARG A 201 -7.78 -10.77 -1.87
C ARG A 201 -8.49 -9.45 -1.62
N ARG A 202 -9.53 -9.53 -0.78
CA ARG A 202 -10.30 -8.39 -0.28
C ARG A 202 -10.57 -8.58 1.21
N THR A 203 -10.39 -7.48 1.97
CA THR A 203 -10.76 -7.43 3.39
C THR A 203 -11.66 -6.24 3.63
N ASP A 204 -12.90 -6.52 4.01
CA ASP A 204 -13.90 -5.51 4.32
C ASP A 204 -13.77 -5.08 5.79
N VAL A 205 -13.65 -3.77 6.06
CA VAL A 205 -13.30 -3.22 7.38
C VAL A 205 -14.51 -2.59 8.03
N LYS A 206 -14.77 -2.99 9.30
CA LYS A 206 -15.78 -2.42 10.20
C LYS A 206 -15.10 -1.77 11.40
N GLY A 207 -15.68 -0.67 11.89
CA GLY A 207 -15.23 -0.06 13.13
C GLY A 207 -15.47 -0.97 14.34
N HIS A 208 -16.66 -1.57 14.45
CA HIS A 208 -17.05 -2.56 15.46
C HIS A 208 -18.04 -3.57 14.85
N ALA A 209 -18.33 -4.66 15.55
CA ALA A 209 -19.11 -5.79 15.04
C ALA A 209 -20.46 -5.40 14.40
N ASN A 210 -21.18 -4.47 15.02
CA ASN A 210 -22.50 -4.00 14.57
C ASN A 210 -22.42 -2.78 13.63
N ALA A 211 -21.22 -2.25 13.33
CA ALA A 211 -21.07 -1.15 12.40
C ALA A 211 -21.23 -1.62 10.94
N PRO A 212 -21.70 -0.74 10.04
CA PRO A 212 -21.62 -1.01 8.62
C PRO A 212 -20.15 -1.13 8.17
N VAL A 213 -19.91 -1.88 7.11
CA VAL A 213 -18.61 -1.89 6.43
C VAL A 213 -18.37 -0.50 5.85
N LYS A 214 -17.21 0.07 6.13
CA LYS A 214 -16.85 1.42 5.65
C LYS A 214 -15.83 1.40 4.52
N ARG A 215 -14.91 0.43 4.54
CA ARG A 215 -13.76 0.36 3.64
C ARG A 215 -13.50 -1.05 3.18
N SER A 216 -12.84 -1.17 2.05
CA SER A 216 -12.28 -2.42 1.56
C SER A 216 -10.80 -2.23 1.24
N LEU A 217 -9.98 -3.14 1.74
CA LEU A 217 -8.60 -3.34 1.31
C LEU A 217 -8.65 -4.36 0.18
N MET A 218 -8.09 -4.02 -0.97
CA MET A 218 -8.16 -4.86 -2.18
C MET A 218 -6.78 -4.99 -2.81
N GLU A 219 -6.44 -6.19 -3.24
CA GLU A 219 -5.19 -6.49 -3.93
C GLU A 219 -5.46 -7.23 -5.22
N PHE A 220 -4.82 -6.76 -6.28
CA PHE A 220 -4.99 -7.28 -7.62
C PHE A 220 -3.65 -7.64 -8.25
N ALA A 221 -3.66 -8.59 -9.17
CA ALA A 221 -2.57 -8.86 -10.11
C ALA A 221 -3.09 -8.85 -11.54
N VAL A 222 -2.22 -8.57 -12.51
CA VAL A 222 -2.55 -8.68 -13.92
C VAL A 222 -2.75 -10.16 -14.27
N THR A 223 -3.85 -10.48 -14.92
CA THR A 223 -4.11 -11.83 -15.45
C THR A 223 -3.07 -12.13 -16.51
N LYS A 224 -2.28 -13.19 -16.32
CA LYS A 224 -1.41 -13.68 -17.38
C LYS A 224 -2.30 -14.32 -18.43
N GLU A 225 -2.21 -13.88 -19.68
CA GLU A 225 -2.74 -14.67 -20.79
C GLU A 225 -2.11 -16.07 -20.70
N ALA A 226 -2.93 -17.10 -20.74
CA ALA A 226 -2.43 -18.47 -20.75
C ALA A 226 -1.61 -18.66 -22.03
N GLU A 227 -0.31 -18.56 -21.95
CA GLU A 227 0.56 -19.14 -22.96
C GLU A 227 0.24 -20.65 -22.93
N HIS A 228 -0.29 -21.16 -24.02
CA HIS A 228 -0.50 -22.59 -24.25
C HIS A 228 0.87 -23.30 -24.29
N THR A 229 1.44 -23.55 -23.15
CA THR A 229 2.53 -24.48 -22.96
C THR A 229 2.01 -25.66 -22.14
N GLU A 230 1.98 -26.83 -22.79
CA GLU A 230 1.67 -28.11 -22.16
C GLU A 230 2.61 -28.34 -20.97
N GLY A 231 2.09 -28.16 -19.76
CA GLY A 231 2.83 -28.44 -18.52
C GLY A 231 2.14 -27.82 -17.32
N ASN A 232 1.51 -28.65 -16.55
CA ASN A 232 0.70 -28.44 -15.35
C ASN A 232 1.30 -27.39 -14.35
N LYS A 233 1.25 -26.10 -14.66
CA LYS A 233 1.44 -25.02 -13.70
C LYS A 233 0.13 -24.32 -13.51
N ILE A 234 -0.47 -24.51 -12.33
CA ILE A 234 -1.62 -23.74 -11.87
C ILE A 234 -1.20 -22.26 -11.92
N SER A 235 -1.75 -21.50 -12.87
CA SER A 235 -1.53 -20.06 -12.93
C SER A 235 -2.13 -19.40 -11.69
N VAL A 236 -1.60 -18.27 -11.28
CA VAL A 236 -2.19 -17.48 -10.16
C VAL A 236 -3.66 -17.15 -10.47
N ALA A 237 -4.04 -17.14 -11.74
CA ALA A 237 -5.40 -16.92 -12.25
C ALA A 237 -6.44 -17.99 -11.83
N ASP A 238 -6.01 -19.17 -11.39
CA ASP A 238 -6.94 -20.27 -11.08
C ASP A 238 -7.35 -20.34 -9.59
N LYS A 239 -6.81 -19.46 -8.75
CA LYS A 239 -7.18 -19.43 -7.32
C LYS A 239 -8.31 -18.43 -7.09
N PRO A 240 -9.40 -18.83 -6.41
CA PRO A 240 -10.44 -17.89 -6.03
C PRO A 240 -9.89 -16.82 -5.09
N ALA A 241 -10.37 -15.59 -5.24
CA ALA A 241 -9.98 -14.48 -4.38
C ALA A 241 -10.29 -14.78 -2.90
N THR A 242 -9.34 -14.50 -2.01
CA THR A 242 -9.59 -14.60 -0.57
C THR A 242 -10.41 -13.39 -0.11
N ARG A 243 -11.52 -13.64 0.58
CA ARG A 243 -12.40 -12.59 1.12
C ARG A 243 -12.54 -12.73 2.62
N ASN A 244 -12.23 -11.64 3.33
CA ASN A 244 -12.25 -11.60 4.80
C ASN A 244 -12.98 -10.34 5.29
N ALA A 245 -13.26 -10.30 6.59
CA ALA A 245 -13.70 -9.10 7.28
C ALA A 245 -12.76 -8.81 8.45
N LEU A 246 -12.46 -7.52 8.65
CA LEU A 246 -11.68 -7.03 9.79
C LEU A 246 -12.56 -6.10 10.64
N ILE A 247 -12.70 -6.45 11.91
CA ILE A 247 -13.35 -5.60 12.91
C ILE A 247 -12.25 -4.92 13.72
N LEU A 248 -12.28 -3.58 13.77
CA LEU A 248 -11.20 -2.83 14.42
C LEU A 248 -11.29 -2.87 15.94
N GLU A 249 -12.48 -2.71 16.49
CA GLU A 249 -12.69 -2.58 17.94
C GLU A 249 -13.77 -3.53 18.45
N GLU A 250 -13.52 -4.14 19.60
CA GLU A 250 -14.52 -4.89 20.37
C GLU A 250 -15.47 -3.93 21.06
N THR A 251 -14.89 -2.92 21.71
CA THR A 251 -15.57 -1.76 22.34
C THR A 251 -14.72 -0.52 22.06
N PRO A 252 -15.27 0.70 22.20
CA PRO A 252 -14.53 1.93 21.94
C PRO A 252 -13.18 1.99 22.66
N GLY A 253 -12.10 2.11 21.89
CA GLY A 253 -10.73 2.14 22.37
C GLY A 253 -10.10 0.78 22.70
N MET A 254 -10.82 -0.34 22.51
CA MET A 254 -10.29 -1.69 22.68
C MET A 254 -10.19 -2.41 21.33
N PRO A 255 -9.01 -2.45 20.70
CA PRO A 255 -8.83 -3.14 19.44
C PRO A 255 -9.04 -4.65 19.57
N THR A 256 -9.63 -5.27 18.52
CA THR A 256 -9.78 -6.72 18.42
C THR A 256 -8.43 -7.41 18.34
N THR A 257 -8.42 -8.72 18.57
CA THR A 257 -7.22 -9.55 18.41
C THR A 257 -6.67 -9.49 17.00
N ASP A 258 -7.54 -9.50 15.98
CA ASP A 258 -7.14 -9.45 14.57
C ASP A 258 -6.51 -8.09 14.22
N HIS A 259 -7.11 -6.98 14.66
CA HIS A 259 -6.55 -5.65 14.47
C HIS A 259 -5.19 -5.49 15.18
N ARG A 260 -5.08 -6.00 16.43
CA ARG A 260 -3.80 -6.00 17.16
C ARG A 260 -2.75 -6.82 16.40
N SER A 261 -3.11 -8.02 15.97
CA SER A 261 -2.19 -8.91 15.24
C SER A 261 -1.69 -8.26 13.97
N LEU A 262 -2.57 -7.61 13.20
CA LEU A 262 -2.22 -6.92 11.97
C LEU A 262 -1.26 -5.75 12.21
N CYS A 263 -1.51 -4.92 13.21
CA CYS A 263 -0.79 -3.67 13.43
C CYS A 263 0.24 -3.73 14.57
N LYS A 264 0.44 -4.88 15.21
CA LYS A 264 1.33 -5.05 16.39
C LYS A 264 2.76 -4.56 16.18
N ASN A 265 3.28 -4.64 14.95
CA ASN A 265 4.65 -4.23 14.63
C ASN A 265 4.80 -2.71 14.48
N PHE A 266 3.70 -1.98 14.47
CA PHE A 266 3.66 -0.55 14.21
C PHE A 266 3.23 0.26 15.43
N TYR A 267 2.07 -0.01 16.00
CA TYR A 267 1.53 0.79 17.09
C TYR A 267 2.24 0.53 18.43
N LEU A 268 2.60 1.60 19.15
CA LEU A 268 3.29 1.52 20.45
C LEU A 268 2.48 0.79 21.54
N LYS A 269 1.16 0.80 21.44
CA LYS A 269 0.25 0.26 22.45
C LYS A 269 -0.40 -1.07 22.06
N PHE A 270 0.07 -1.71 20.99
CA PHE A 270 -0.44 -3.00 20.49
C PHE A 270 0.50 -4.14 20.86
#